data_24e8fff216dd0ed0466135d2fb8757ac
#
_entry.id   24e8fff216dd0ed0466135d2fb8757ac
#
_cell.length_a   1.000
_cell.length_b   1.000
_cell.length_c   1.000
_cell.angle_alpha   90.00
_cell.angle_beta   90.00
_cell.angle_gamma   90.00
#
_symmetry.space_group_name_H-M   'P 1'
#
loop_
_entity.id
_entity.type
_entity.pdbx_description
1 polymer ?
#
loop_
_entity_poly.entity_id
_entity_poly.type
_entity_poly.pdbx_seq_one_letter_code
_entity_poly.pdbx_strand_id
1 'polypeptide(L)'
;MIEAAFAPAAAVVADGRIPGAALGIVAADGRRAVKLAGMAALLPDPEPLTEAHWFDLASLTKVVATTTMILRLAEQGRLDLDRPLTDAIPDLRQYDVDNAPERRLTFRDCLAHRTFLPAVEPIYTYGDDPARLRAFVLQREWRHGPAVYSDINFILLGIAIERITGAPISDWPLGDGLSFGPPPGPAASTESCTWRGRVLRGEVHDENASALGGAAGHAGLFGTVAGVLDFALGLLDGSGASPATIDAIRTPLRDHRTCGWESRFDGWHGGDSCSPATIGHTGFTGTGLWVDFDRGLAWTLLTNRVHPTRHRETGIAELRRATGESAIAAWNS
;
A
#
# COMPACT_ATOMS: atom_id res chain seq x y z
N MET A 1 25.16 -3.55 12.09
CA MET A 1 24.31 -3.09 10.97
C MET A 1 22.84 -3.05 11.35
N ILE A 2 22.07 -4.15 11.33
CA ILE A 2 20.60 -4.11 11.55
C ILE A 2 20.18 -3.55 12.91
N GLU A 3 20.93 -3.78 13.97
CA GLU A 3 20.66 -3.24 15.30
C GLU A 3 20.68 -1.69 15.30
N ALA A 4 21.65 -1.08 14.62
CA ALA A 4 21.75 0.36 14.50
C ALA A 4 20.61 0.92 13.62
N ALA A 5 20.27 0.24 12.53
CA ALA A 5 19.17 0.63 11.66
C ALA A 5 17.81 0.55 12.38
N PHE A 6 17.64 -0.41 13.28
CA PHE A 6 16.39 -0.63 14.04
C PHE A 6 16.25 0.26 15.28
N ALA A 7 17.31 0.92 15.72
CA ALA A 7 17.33 1.70 16.96
C ALA A 7 16.16 2.72 17.09
N PRO A 8 15.77 3.48 16.05
CA PRO A 8 14.61 4.37 16.13
C PRO A 8 13.31 3.65 16.44
N ALA A 9 13.09 2.48 15.81
CA ALA A 9 11.89 1.67 16.03
C ALA A 9 11.88 1.03 17.43
N ALA A 10 13.04 0.53 17.87
CA ALA A 10 13.20 -0.02 19.21
C ALA A 10 12.85 1.00 20.29
N ALA A 11 13.28 2.26 20.14
CA ALA A 11 12.96 3.33 21.08
C ALA A 11 11.45 3.61 21.15
N VAL A 12 10.78 3.71 20.01
CA VAL A 12 9.33 3.99 19.95
C VAL A 12 8.50 2.83 20.54
N VAL A 13 8.95 1.57 20.36
CA VAL A 13 8.33 0.39 21.00
C VAL A 13 8.59 0.41 22.51
N ALA A 14 9.81 0.68 22.95
CA ALA A 14 10.17 0.75 24.37
C ALA A 14 9.39 1.85 25.13
N ASP A 15 9.16 3.00 24.46
CA ASP A 15 8.32 4.10 24.98
C ASP A 15 6.82 3.74 25.00
N GLY A 16 6.44 2.59 24.47
CA GLY A 16 5.04 2.13 24.37
C GLY A 16 4.20 2.97 23.42
N ARG A 17 4.79 3.78 22.54
CA ARG A 17 4.04 4.58 21.55
C ARG A 17 3.42 3.72 20.46
N ILE A 18 4.07 2.63 20.08
CA ILE A 18 3.53 1.58 19.20
C ILE A 18 3.71 0.21 19.85
N PRO A 19 2.80 -0.76 19.64
CA PRO A 19 2.92 -2.08 20.25
C PRO A 19 4.11 -2.87 19.74
N GLY A 20 4.32 -2.90 18.42
CA GLY A 20 5.38 -3.66 17.78
C GLY A 20 5.84 -3.08 16.46
N ALA A 21 7.08 -3.37 16.11
CA ALA A 21 7.70 -2.98 14.86
C ALA A 21 8.62 -4.07 14.32
N ALA A 22 8.68 -4.18 13.01
CA ALA A 22 9.63 -5.00 12.27
C ALA A 22 10.26 -4.17 11.15
N LEU A 23 11.59 -4.16 11.08
CA LEU A 23 12.38 -3.56 10.01
C LEU A 23 13.03 -4.67 9.20
N GLY A 24 12.84 -4.63 7.89
CA GLY A 24 13.59 -5.45 6.95
C GLY A 24 14.37 -4.57 5.99
N ILE A 25 15.59 -5.01 5.65
CA ILE A 25 16.46 -4.38 4.65
C ILE A 25 16.92 -5.45 3.68
N VAL A 26 16.97 -5.14 2.38
CA VAL A 26 17.48 -6.01 1.33
C VAL A 26 18.29 -5.21 0.32
N ALA A 27 19.39 -5.76 -0.15
CA ALA A 27 20.22 -5.22 -1.23
C ALA A 27 19.98 -5.99 -2.54
N ALA A 28 20.31 -5.37 -3.66
CA ALA A 28 20.17 -5.95 -5.01
C ALA A 28 20.96 -7.25 -5.21
N ASP A 29 21.98 -7.51 -4.39
CA ASP A 29 22.74 -8.78 -4.39
C ASP A 29 22.07 -9.89 -3.56
N GLY A 30 20.88 -9.64 -3.00
CA GLY A 30 20.10 -10.59 -2.20
C GLY A 30 20.47 -10.62 -0.72
N ARG A 31 21.53 -9.93 -0.27
CA ARG A 31 21.82 -9.82 1.16
C ARG A 31 20.67 -9.11 1.88
N ARG A 32 20.23 -9.67 3.00
CA ARG A 32 19.11 -9.12 3.78
C ARG A 32 19.36 -9.21 5.27
N ALA A 33 18.65 -8.36 6.00
CA ALA A 33 18.64 -8.37 7.45
C ALA A 33 17.25 -7.97 7.96
N VAL A 34 16.80 -8.61 9.05
CA VAL A 34 15.51 -8.36 9.70
C VAL A 34 15.74 -8.16 11.19
N LYS A 35 15.01 -7.22 11.78
CA LYS A 35 14.92 -7.02 13.22
C LYS A 35 13.52 -6.61 13.60
N LEU A 36 13.05 -7.11 14.73
CA LEU A 36 11.72 -6.82 15.26
C LEU A 36 11.75 -6.70 16.79
N ALA A 37 10.75 -6.01 17.34
CA ALA A 37 10.54 -5.88 18.78
C ALA A 37 9.07 -5.62 19.08
N GLY A 38 8.67 -5.92 20.33
CA GLY A 38 7.35 -5.61 20.86
C GLY A 38 6.33 -6.71 20.64
N MET A 39 5.07 -6.31 20.52
CA MET A 39 3.91 -7.18 20.57
C MET A 39 3.12 -7.16 19.28
N ALA A 40 2.71 -8.31 18.80
CA ALA A 40 1.77 -8.48 17.69
C ALA A 40 0.34 -8.11 18.13
N ALA A 41 0.01 -8.34 19.38
CA ALA A 41 -1.26 -7.95 19.99
C ALA A 41 -1.06 -7.53 21.45
N LEU A 42 -1.82 -6.54 21.89
CA LEU A 42 -2.00 -6.18 23.30
C LEU A 42 -3.34 -6.69 23.83
N LEU A 43 -4.33 -6.81 22.96
CA LEU A 43 -5.69 -7.21 23.23
C LEU A 43 -6.15 -8.27 22.24
N PRO A 44 -7.08 -9.19 22.61
CA PRO A 44 -7.55 -9.41 24.01
C PRO A 44 -6.46 -9.98 24.90
N ASP A 45 -5.56 -10.79 24.34
CA ASP A 45 -4.44 -11.40 25.02
C ASP A 45 -3.11 -10.89 24.42
N PRO A 46 -2.14 -10.49 25.27
CA PRO A 46 -0.82 -10.07 24.77
C PRO A 46 -0.09 -11.21 24.05
N GLU A 47 0.43 -10.90 22.87
CA GLU A 47 1.20 -11.83 22.03
C GLU A 47 2.49 -11.18 21.52
N PRO A 48 3.67 -11.77 21.76
CA PRO A 48 4.93 -11.27 21.22
C PRO A 48 4.96 -11.28 19.70
N LEU A 49 5.56 -10.25 19.10
CA LEU A 49 5.77 -10.19 17.67
C LEU A 49 6.89 -11.16 17.25
N THR A 50 6.67 -11.88 16.14
CA THR A 50 7.64 -12.78 15.50
C THR A 50 7.73 -12.53 14.00
N GLU A 51 8.74 -13.07 13.31
CA GLU A 51 8.89 -12.95 11.85
C GLU A 51 7.76 -13.63 11.07
N ALA A 52 7.06 -14.59 11.68
CA ALA A 52 5.92 -15.28 11.06
C ALA A 52 4.65 -14.41 10.97
N HIS A 53 4.62 -13.27 11.65
CA HIS A 53 3.43 -12.44 11.67
C HIS A 53 3.23 -11.69 10.35
N TRP A 54 1.97 -11.70 9.93
CA TRP A 54 1.46 -10.94 8.81
C TRP A 54 0.93 -9.59 9.30
N PHE A 55 1.24 -8.55 8.57
CA PHE A 55 0.74 -7.21 8.83
C PHE A 55 -0.29 -6.82 7.78
N ASP A 56 -1.34 -6.12 8.20
CA ASP A 56 -2.19 -5.40 7.26
C ASP A 56 -1.36 -4.26 6.64
N LEU A 57 -1.07 -4.37 5.36
CA LEU A 57 -0.21 -3.46 4.62
C LEU A 57 -0.92 -2.15 4.26
N ALA A 58 -2.24 -2.06 4.46
CA ALA A 58 -3.05 -0.90 4.13
C ALA A 58 -2.76 -0.38 2.71
N SER A 59 -2.44 0.90 2.56
CA SER A 59 -2.18 1.51 1.25
C SER A 59 -0.94 1.01 0.51
N LEU A 60 -0.07 0.19 1.11
CA LEU A 60 0.94 -0.53 0.33
C LEU A 60 0.30 -1.49 -0.68
N THR A 61 -0.98 -1.88 -0.48
CA THR A 61 -1.79 -2.59 -1.48
C THR A 61 -1.74 -1.90 -2.85
N LYS A 62 -1.78 -0.56 -2.85
CA LYS A 62 -1.78 0.23 -4.07
C LYS A 62 -0.53 -0.02 -4.93
N VAL A 63 0.63 -0.12 -4.28
CA VAL A 63 1.91 -0.24 -4.99
C VAL A 63 2.34 -1.69 -5.19
N VAL A 64 2.17 -2.53 -4.17
CA VAL A 64 2.60 -3.94 -4.23
C VAL A 64 1.67 -4.77 -5.10
N ALA A 65 0.36 -4.56 -5.00
CA ALA A 65 -0.63 -5.32 -5.76
C ALA A 65 -1.14 -4.52 -6.98
N THR A 66 -1.96 -3.51 -6.78
CA THR A 66 -2.76 -2.88 -7.84
C THR A 66 -1.92 -2.25 -8.95
N THR A 67 -0.90 -1.46 -8.61
CA THR A 67 0.00 -0.87 -9.61
C THR A 67 0.74 -1.94 -10.39
N THR A 68 1.29 -2.94 -9.68
CA THR A 68 1.98 -4.08 -10.31
C THR A 68 1.06 -4.82 -11.29
N MET A 69 -0.19 -5.06 -10.90
CA MET A 69 -1.18 -5.73 -11.75
C MET A 69 -1.53 -4.90 -12.98
N ILE A 70 -1.81 -3.61 -12.83
CA ILE A 70 -2.13 -2.70 -13.94
C ILE A 70 -0.96 -2.62 -14.94
N LEU A 71 0.27 -2.43 -14.44
CA LEU A 71 1.45 -2.35 -15.31
C LEU A 71 1.72 -3.67 -16.04
N ARG A 72 1.54 -4.82 -15.36
CA ARG A 72 1.66 -6.14 -15.99
C ARG A 72 0.59 -6.39 -17.06
N LEU A 73 -0.65 -5.95 -16.83
CA LEU A 73 -1.72 -6.03 -17.83
C LEU A 73 -1.42 -5.12 -19.03
N ALA A 74 -0.81 -3.96 -18.81
CA ALA A 74 -0.37 -3.06 -19.90
C ALA A 74 0.76 -3.71 -20.71
N GLU A 75 1.76 -4.32 -20.08
CA GLU A 75 2.84 -5.06 -20.76
C GLU A 75 2.31 -6.23 -21.61
N GLN A 76 1.23 -6.87 -21.15
CA GLN A 76 0.54 -7.94 -21.89
C GLN A 76 -0.33 -7.41 -23.04
N GLY A 77 -0.42 -6.10 -23.22
CA GLY A 77 -1.29 -5.47 -24.24
C GLY A 77 -2.79 -5.61 -23.94
N ARG A 78 -3.16 -5.94 -22.68
CA ARG A 78 -4.56 -6.10 -22.25
C ARG A 78 -5.22 -4.79 -21.85
N LEU A 79 -4.45 -3.74 -21.63
CA LEU A 79 -4.89 -2.37 -21.45
C LEU A 79 -3.82 -1.40 -21.96
N ASP A 80 -4.22 -0.16 -22.22
CA ASP A 80 -3.34 0.97 -22.47
C ASP A 80 -3.52 1.99 -21.36
N LEU A 81 -2.43 2.40 -20.71
CA LEU A 81 -2.44 3.31 -19.57
C LEU A 81 -3.06 4.68 -19.88
N ASP A 82 -3.00 5.11 -21.14
CA ASP A 82 -3.48 6.42 -21.60
C ASP A 82 -4.91 6.36 -22.16
N ARG A 83 -5.51 5.17 -22.20
CA ARG A 83 -6.91 4.99 -22.56
C ARG A 83 -7.82 5.22 -21.36
N PRO A 84 -9.08 5.64 -21.59
CA PRO A 84 -10.05 5.81 -20.52
C PRO A 84 -10.36 4.52 -19.77
N LEU A 85 -10.67 4.65 -18.47
CA LEU A 85 -11.15 3.53 -17.66
C LEU A 85 -12.37 2.82 -18.26
N THR A 86 -13.15 3.51 -19.09
CA THR A 86 -14.33 2.96 -19.76
C THR A 86 -14.01 1.85 -20.76
N ASP A 87 -12.75 1.70 -21.18
CA ASP A 87 -12.35 0.55 -21.99
C ASP A 87 -12.46 -0.77 -21.19
N ALA A 88 -12.27 -0.71 -19.86
CA ALA A 88 -12.44 -1.85 -18.96
C ALA A 88 -13.76 -1.80 -18.16
N ILE A 89 -14.28 -0.60 -17.91
CA ILE A 89 -15.48 -0.35 -17.10
C ILE A 89 -16.49 0.44 -17.97
N PRO A 90 -17.11 -0.17 -18.99
CA PRO A 90 -18.00 0.55 -19.91
C PRO A 90 -19.24 1.14 -19.24
N ASP A 91 -19.64 0.56 -18.10
CA ASP A 91 -20.75 0.98 -17.26
C ASP A 91 -20.40 2.12 -16.26
N LEU A 92 -19.18 2.68 -16.28
CA LEU A 92 -18.82 3.84 -15.47
C LEU A 92 -19.71 5.03 -15.87
N ARG A 93 -20.55 5.55 -14.93
CA ARG A 93 -21.49 6.66 -15.16
C ARG A 93 -22.36 6.44 -16.41
N GLN A 94 -22.92 5.24 -16.58
CA GLN A 94 -23.65 4.86 -17.81
C GLN A 94 -24.96 5.64 -18.05
N TYR A 95 -25.54 6.25 -17.01
CA TYR A 95 -26.81 6.95 -17.11
C TYR A 95 -26.69 8.45 -17.42
N ASP A 96 -25.45 8.98 -17.50
CA ASP A 96 -25.19 10.38 -17.81
C ASP A 96 -23.87 10.53 -18.59
N VAL A 97 -23.81 9.87 -19.73
CA VAL A 97 -22.59 9.70 -20.53
C VAL A 97 -22.02 11.05 -20.99
N ASP A 98 -22.87 11.99 -21.38
CA ASP A 98 -22.45 13.28 -21.96
C ASP A 98 -21.88 14.24 -20.92
N ASN A 99 -22.35 14.15 -19.66
CA ASN A 99 -21.94 15.03 -18.57
C ASN A 99 -21.06 14.34 -17.52
N ALA A 100 -20.52 13.16 -17.82
CA ALA A 100 -19.73 12.35 -16.90
C ALA A 100 -18.21 12.48 -17.16
N PRO A 101 -17.51 13.43 -16.55
CA PRO A 101 -16.06 13.59 -16.71
C PRO A 101 -15.27 12.39 -16.21
N GLU A 102 -15.83 11.58 -15.29
CA GLU A 102 -15.25 10.32 -14.82
C GLU A 102 -14.94 9.35 -15.96
N ARG A 103 -15.73 9.40 -17.04
CA ARG A 103 -15.57 8.54 -18.22
C ARG A 103 -14.31 8.85 -19.04
N ARG A 104 -13.68 10.02 -18.80
CA ARG A 104 -12.44 10.45 -19.48
C ARG A 104 -11.19 10.16 -18.67
N LEU A 105 -11.33 9.71 -17.40
CA LEU A 105 -10.20 9.36 -16.54
C LEU A 105 -9.46 8.16 -17.12
N THR A 106 -8.14 8.31 -17.25
CA THR A 106 -7.26 7.25 -17.75
C THR A 106 -6.73 6.39 -16.60
N PHE A 107 -6.22 5.20 -16.90
CA PHE A 107 -5.50 4.39 -15.93
C PHE A 107 -4.31 5.15 -15.33
N ARG A 108 -3.56 5.87 -16.17
CA ARG A 108 -2.42 6.68 -15.74
C ARG A 108 -2.81 7.81 -14.81
N ASP A 109 -3.96 8.48 -15.06
CA ASP A 109 -4.46 9.53 -14.17
C ASP A 109 -4.79 8.99 -12.78
N CYS A 110 -5.42 7.82 -12.72
CA CYS A 110 -5.73 7.17 -11.45
C CYS A 110 -4.46 6.72 -10.71
N LEU A 111 -3.50 6.07 -11.39
CA LEU A 111 -2.23 5.67 -10.80
C LEU A 111 -1.46 6.86 -10.22
N ALA A 112 -1.44 8.00 -10.91
CA ALA A 112 -0.71 9.19 -10.49
C ALA A 112 -1.52 10.14 -9.59
N HIS A 113 -2.73 9.78 -9.19
CA HIS A 113 -3.63 10.67 -8.43
C HIS A 113 -3.84 12.04 -9.07
N ARG A 114 -3.94 12.09 -10.41
CA ARG A 114 -4.17 13.32 -11.19
C ARG A 114 -5.63 13.61 -11.46
N THR A 115 -6.52 12.89 -10.81
CA THR A 115 -7.97 13.02 -10.98
C THR A 115 -8.54 14.10 -10.06
N PHE A 116 -9.80 14.45 -10.29
CA PHE A 116 -10.59 15.32 -9.42
C PHE A 116 -11.34 14.56 -8.31
N LEU A 117 -11.15 13.24 -8.22
CA LEU A 117 -11.85 12.39 -7.27
C LEU A 117 -11.44 12.69 -5.82
N PRO A 118 -12.37 12.63 -4.85
CA PRO A 118 -12.07 12.96 -3.46
C PRO A 118 -11.05 11.98 -2.85
N ALA A 119 -10.33 12.43 -1.83
CA ALA A 119 -9.35 11.62 -1.13
C ALA A 119 -9.97 10.32 -0.59
N VAL A 120 -11.08 10.45 0.11
CA VAL A 120 -11.84 9.35 0.73
C VAL A 120 -13.34 9.66 0.60
N GLU A 121 -14.13 8.63 0.43
CA GLU A 121 -15.57 8.62 0.64
C GLU A 121 -15.89 7.46 1.58
N PRO A 122 -16.69 7.64 2.65
CA PRO A 122 -17.01 6.57 3.57
C PRO A 122 -18.06 5.61 2.96
N ILE A 123 -17.66 4.85 1.95
CA ILE A 123 -18.52 3.96 1.15
C ILE A 123 -19.23 2.94 2.05
N TYR A 124 -18.54 2.44 3.07
CA TYR A 124 -19.06 1.46 4.03
C TYR A 124 -20.32 1.94 4.78
N THR A 125 -20.62 3.25 4.79
CA THR A 125 -21.84 3.80 5.44
C THR A 125 -23.09 3.69 4.57
N TYR A 126 -22.93 3.32 3.29
CA TYR A 126 -24.06 3.19 2.33
C TYR A 126 -24.60 1.76 2.22
N GLY A 127 -24.03 0.80 2.97
CA GLY A 127 -24.49 -0.58 3.00
C GLY A 127 -23.38 -1.58 3.25
N ASP A 128 -23.71 -2.86 3.16
CA ASP A 128 -22.84 -4.01 3.43
C ASP A 128 -22.78 -5.03 2.26
N ASP A 129 -23.48 -4.74 1.16
CA ASP A 129 -23.44 -5.55 -0.05
C ASP A 129 -22.34 -5.05 -0.98
N PRO A 130 -21.23 -5.81 -1.18
CA PRO A 130 -20.10 -5.39 -2.01
C PRO A 130 -20.50 -5.06 -3.45
N ALA A 131 -21.46 -5.77 -4.04
CA ALA A 131 -21.89 -5.52 -5.42
C ALA A 131 -22.62 -4.18 -5.53
N ARG A 132 -23.51 -3.88 -4.58
CA ARG A 132 -24.20 -2.58 -4.51
C ARG A 132 -23.23 -1.42 -4.26
N LEU A 133 -22.24 -1.62 -3.37
CA LEU A 133 -21.24 -0.60 -3.10
C LEU A 133 -20.34 -0.34 -4.32
N ARG A 134 -19.96 -1.38 -5.06
CA ARG A 134 -19.26 -1.22 -6.34
C ARG A 134 -20.13 -0.45 -7.36
N ALA A 135 -21.40 -0.82 -7.51
CA ALA A 135 -22.31 -0.09 -8.38
C ALA A 135 -22.48 1.38 -7.96
N PHE A 136 -22.56 1.65 -6.65
CA PHE A 136 -22.58 3.02 -6.12
C PHE A 136 -21.32 3.81 -6.54
N VAL A 137 -20.13 3.23 -6.39
CA VAL A 137 -18.87 3.88 -6.81
C VAL A 137 -18.89 4.18 -8.32
N LEU A 138 -19.39 3.24 -9.13
CA LEU A 138 -19.40 3.38 -10.59
C LEU A 138 -20.44 4.39 -11.09
N GLN A 139 -21.57 4.56 -10.39
CA GLN A 139 -22.66 5.41 -10.87
C GLN A 139 -22.74 6.77 -10.18
N ARG A 140 -22.01 6.98 -9.08
CA ARG A 140 -22.03 8.24 -8.34
C ARG A 140 -21.40 9.37 -9.15
N GLU A 141 -22.05 10.52 -9.15
CA GLU A 141 -21.45 11.78 -9.56
C GLU A 141 -20.48 12.27 -8.47
N TRP A 142 -19.22 12.41 -8.84
CA TRP A 142 -18.18 12.86 -7.94
C TRP A 142 -18.01 14.38 -8.01
N ARG A 143 -17.91 15.03 -6.85
CA ARG A 143 -17.64 16.48 -6.82
C ARG A 143 -16.25 16.73 -7.37
N HIS A 144 -16.16 17.69 -8.29
CA HIS A 144 -14.90 18.17 -8.80
C HIS A 144 -14.10 18.87 -7.70
N GLY A 145 -12.86 18.46 -7.52
CA GLY A 145 -11.92 19.04 -6.57
C GLY A 145 -10.51 19.14 -7.16
N PRO A 146 -9.56 19.72 -6.42
CA PRO A 146 -8.16 19.64 -6.80
C PRO A 146 -7.71 18.20 -6.80
N ALA A 147 -6.73 17.89 -7.64
CA ALA A 147 -6.15 16.57 -7.63
C ALA A 147 -5.44 16.30 -6.28
N VAL A 148 -5.85 15.22 -5.59
CA VAL A 148 -5.36 14.81 -4.28
C VAL A 148 -5.05 13.31 -4.29
N TYR A 149 -4.30 12.84 -3.30
CA TYR A 149 -4.21 11.40 -3.03
C TYR A 149 -5.62 10.85 -2.78
N SER A 150 -6.05 9.86 -3.58
CA SER A 150 -7.43 9.39 -3.57
C SER A 150 -7.51 7.87 -3.56
N ASP A 151 -8.21 7.32 -2.58
CA ASP A 151 -8.53 5.89 -2.50
C ASP A 151 -9.51 5.47 -3.61
N ILE A 152 -10.38 6.39 -4.04
CA ILE A 152 -11.36 6.12 -5.11
C ILE A 152 -10.68 5.77 -6.43
N ASN A 153 -9.55 6.42 -6.75
CA ASN A 153 -8.74 6.06 -7.91
C ASN A 153 -8.38 4.58 -7.92
N PHE A 154 -7.91 4.08 -6.79
CA PHE A 154 -7.46 2.70 -6.67
C PHE A 154 -8.61 1.70 -6.51
N ILE A 155 -9.75 2.11 -5.95
CA ILE A 155 -10.98 1.31 -6.00
C ILE A 155 -11.40 1.08 -7.46
N LEU A 156 -11.42 2.14 -8.29
CA LEU A 156 -11.72 2.02 -9.72
C LEU A 156 -10.70 1.15 -10.46
N LEU A 157 -9.40 1.30 -10.17
CA LEU A 157 -8.37 0.44 -10.76
C LEU A 157 -8.56 -1.04 -10.37
N GLY A 158 -8.93 -1.32 -9.11
CA GLY A 158 -9.26 -2.68 -8.66
C GLY A 158 -10.44 -3.27 -9.42
N ILE A 159 -11.53 -2.50 -9.59
CA ILE A 159 -12.67 -2.91 -10.39
C ILE A 159 -12.27 -3.17 -11.86
N ALA A 160 -11.41 -2.31 -12.43
CA ALA A 160 -10.91 -2.49 -13.80
C ALA A 160 -10.12 -3.79 -13.93
N ILE A 161 -9.24 -4.10 -12.98
CA ILE A 161 -8.49 -5.37 -12.97
C ILE A 161 -9.45 -6.55 -13.00
N GLU A 162 -10.45 -6.57 -12.12
CA GLU A 162 -11.43 -7.66 -12.04
C GLU A 162 -12.21 -7.82 -13.37
N ARG A 163 -12.58 -6.70 -14.02
CA ARG A 163 -13.26 -6.72 -15.32
C ARG A 163 -12.37 -7.23 -16.45
N ILE A 164 -11.09 -6.83 -16.49
CA ILE A 164 -10.14 -7.27 -17.50
C ILE A 164 -9.78 -8.74 -17.32
N THR A 165 -9.59 -9.19 -16.07
CA THR A 165 -9.14 -10.56 -15.78
C THR A 165 -10.27 -11.56 -15.72
N GLY A 166 -11.49 -11.12 -15.38
CA GLY A 166 -12.64 -11.99 -15.10
C GLY A 166 -12.55 -12.70 -13.75
N ALA A 167 -11.62 -12.32 -12.88
CA ALA A 167 -11.39 -12.92 -11.57
C ALA A 167 -11.30 -11.84 -10.48
N PRO A 168 -11.66 -12.16 -9.22
CA PRO A 168 -11.46 -11.27 -8.09
C PRO A 168 -10.00 -10.82 -7.96
N ILE A 169 -9.77 -9.59 -7.49
CA ILE A 169 -8.41 -9.06 -7.26
C ILE A 169 -7.64 -9.93 -6.27
N SER A 170 -8.33 -10.59 -5.33
CA SER A 170 -7.75 -11.51 -4.35
C SER A 170 -7.07 -12.73 -4.96
N ASP A 171 -7.47 -13.13 -6.17
CA ASP A 171 -6.97 -14.35 -6.82
C ASP A 171 -5.66 -14.11 -7.60
N TRP A 172 -5.18 -12.88 -7.62
CA TRP A 172 -3.93 -12.56 -8.32
C TRP A 172 -2.72 -13.14 -7.60
N PRO A 173 -1.80 -13.81 -8.31
CA PRO A 173 -0.59 -14.38 -7.70
C PRO A 173 0.39 -13.27 -7.29
N LEU A 174 0.62 -13.13 -5.99
CA LEU A 174 1.44 -12.07 -5.40
C LEU A 174 2.84 -12.52 -4.99
N GLY A 175 3.11 -13.81 -4.94
CA GLY A 175 4.33 -14.38 -4.39
C GLY A 175 4.20 -14.74 -2.90
N ASP A 176 5.20 -15.46 -2.40
CA ASP A 176 5.20 -15.95 -1.02
C ASP A 176 5.24 -14.78 -0.02
N GLY A 177 4.55 -14.94 1.09
CA GLY A 177 4.50 -13.92 2.14
C GLY A 177 3.66 -12.69 1.83
N LEU A 178 2.90 -12.69 0.72
CA LEU A 178 1.92 -11.66 0.35
C LEU A 178 0.58 -12.33 0.01
N SER A 179 -0.53 -11.82 0.56
CA SER A 179 -1.87 -12.35 0.32
C SER A 179 -2.93 -11.29 0.61
N PHE A 180 -4.00 -11.27 -0.18
CA PHE A 180 -5.21 -10.63 0.31
C PHE A 180 -5.77 -11.46 1.49
N GLY A 181 -6.41 -10.79 2.45
CA GLY A 181 -6.85 -11.44 3.69
C GLY A 181 -7.99 -12.45 3.51
N PRO A 182 -8.19 -13.37 4.47
CA PRO A 182 -7.36 -13.53 5.66
C PRO A 182 -6.00 -14.19 5.32
N PRO A 183 -4.91 -13.79 5.99
CA PRO A 183 -3.58 -14.36 5.74
C PRO A 183 -3.48 -15.80 6.25
N PRO A 184 -2.61 -16.64 5.66
CA PRO A 184 -2.48 -18.06 6.02
C PRO A 184 -1.73 -18.31 7.33
N GLY A 185 -1.24 -17.27 7.99
CA GLY A 185 -0.46 -17.36 9.24
C GLY A 185 -0.94 -16.39 10.33
N PRO A 186 -0.23 -16.32 11.47
CA PRO A 186 -0.58 -15.40 12.55
C PRO A 186 -0.50 -13.95 12.05
N ALA A 187 -1.46 -13.12 12.44
CA ALA A 187 -1.49 -11.71 12.05
C ALA A 187 -1.27 -10.79 13.25
N ALA A 188 -0.61 -9.66 13.02
CA ALA A 188 -0.58 -8.58 14.00
C ALA A 188 -1.97 -7.92 14.08
N SER A 189 -2.43 -7.66 15.31
CA SER A 189 -3.69 -6.95 15.53
C SER A 189 -3.58 -5.50 15.07
N THR A 190 -4.64 -5.00 14.44
CA THR A 190 -4.74 -3.60 14.05
C THR A 190 -5.54 -2.81 15.09
N GLU A 191 -6.82 -2.64 14.99
CA GLU A 191 -7.58 -1.76 15.86
C GLU A 191 -8.63 -2.51 16.68
N SER A 192 -8.88 -2.06 17.91
CA SER A 192 -10.13 -2.37 18.60
C SER A 192 -11.22 -1.48 17.99
N CYS A 193 -11.81 -1.98 16.92
CA CYS A 193 -12.71 -1.23 16.06
C CYS A 193 -14.09 -1.10 16.72
N THR A 194 -14.48 0.13 17.06
CA THR A 194 -15.79 0.40 17.69
C THR A 194 -16.95 0.15 16.72
N TRP A 195 -16.75 0.40 15.42
CA TRP A 195 -17.77 0.14 14.40
C TRP A 195 -18.05 -1.35 14.21
N ARG A 196 -16.99 -2.20 14.23
CA ARG A 196 -17.12 -3.65 14.06
C ARG A 196 -17.28 -4.38 15.41
N GLY A 197 -17.13 -3.68 16.56
CA GLY A 197 -17.31 -4.21 17.91
C GLY A 197 -16.27 -5.27 18.34
N ARG A 198 -15.09 -5.31 17.72
CA ARG A 198 -14.03 -6.29 17.99
C ARG A 198 -12.63 -5.78 17.70
N VAL A 199 -11.63 -6.49 18.21
CA VAL A 199 -10.25 -6.31 17.79
C VAL A 199 -10.07 -6.93 16.40
N LEU A 200 -9.56 -6.14 15.45
CA LEU A 200 -9.30 -6.58 14.08
C LEU A 200 -7.96 -7.31 14.03
N ARG A 201 -7.98 -8.55 13.53
CA ARG A 201 -6.78 -9.38 13.39
C ARG A 201 -6.94 -10.34 12.22
N GLY A 202 -6.08 -10.25 11.22
CA GLY A 202 -6.18 -11.05 9.99
C GLY A 202 -7.37 -10.68 9.10
N GLU A 203 -8.06 -9.60 9.43
CA GLU A 203 -9.08 -8.97 8.61
C GLU A 203 -8.66 -7.53 8.27
N VAL A 204 -9.02 -7.04 7.09
CA VAL A 204 -8.59 -5.73 6.62
C VAL A 204 -9.07 -4.61 7.55
N HIS A 205 -8.15 -3.71 7.90
CA HIS A 205 -8.43 -2.57 8.77
C HIS A 205 -9.32 -1.52 8.08
N ASP A 206 -9.05 -1.23 6.80
CA ASP A 206 -9.79 -0.25 6.02
C ASP A 206 -11.28 -0.62 5.91
N GLU A 207 -12.16 0.30 6.31
CA GLU A 207 -13.59 0.07 6.35
C GLU A 207 -14.18 -0.10 4.96
N ASN A 208 -13.72 0.69 3.98
CA ASN A 208 -14.20 0.60 2.61
C ASN A 208 -13.79 -0.71 1.95
N ALA A 209 -12.52 -1.11 2.12
CA ALA A 209 -12.04 -2.39 1.62
C ALA A 209 -12.80 -3.57 2.26
N SER A 210 -13.07 -3.49 3.56
CA SER A 210 -13.88 -4.48 4.28
C SER A 210 -15.28 -4.60 3.70
N ALA A 211 -15.98 -3.47 3.49
CA ALA A 211 -17.32 -3.44 2.92
C ALA A 211 -17.36 -3.89 1.45
N LEU A 212 -16.26 -3.69 0.71
CA LEU A 212 -16.10 -4.13 -0.67
C LEU A 212 -15.72 -5.62 -0.81
N GLY A 213 -15.67 -6.37 0.30
CA GLY A 213 -15.42 -7.81 0.30
C GLY A 213 -14.04 -8.22 0.84
N GLY A 214 -13.31 -7.32 1.49
CA GLY A 214 -12.03 -7.61 2.15
C GLY A 214 -10.79 -7.39 1.27
N ALA A 215 -10.95 -7.39 -0.04
CA ALA A 215 -9.90 -7.12 -1.02
C ALA A 215 -10.35 -6.04 -1.99
N ALA A 216 -9.63 -4.94 -2.06
CA ALA A 216 -9.91 -3.83 -2.97
C ALA A 216 -8.60 -3.23 -3.49
N GLY A 217 -8.67 -2.49 -4.60
CA GLY A 217 -7.45 -1.94 -5.22
C GLY A 217 -6.66 -0.97 -4.33
N HIS A 218 -7.27 -0.39 -3.30
CA HIS A 218 -6.63 0.59 -2.41
C HIS A 218 -6.13 -0.01 -1.09
N ALA A 219 -6.66 -1.14 -0.62
CA ALA A 219 -6.34 -1.79 0.66
C ALA A 219 -6.81 -3.26 0.68
N GLY A 220 -6.34 -4.05 1.66
CA GLY A 220 -6.72 -5.46 1.88
C GLY A 220 -5.57 -6.43 1.71
N LEU A 221 -4.39 -5.97 1.29
CA LEU A 221 -3.19 -6.80 1.21
C LEU A 221 -2.58 -6.97 2.60
N PHE A 222 -2.21 -8.20 2.92
CA PHE A 222 -1.39 -8.58 4.06
C PHE A 222 -0.01 -9.02 3.59
N GLY A 223 1.00 -8.83 4.44
CA GLY A 223 2.35 -9.28 4.13
C GLY A 223 3.19 -9.55 5.36
N THR A 224 4.12 -10.49 5.22
CA THR A 224 5.26 -10.67 6.13
C THR A 224 6.39 -9.73 5.75
N VAL A 225 7.35 -9.50 6.66
CA VAL A 225 8.56 -8.74 6.32
C VAL A 225 9.29 -9.39 5.14
N ALA A 226 9.41 -10.72 5.14
CA ALA A 226 10.07 -11.47 4.08
C ALA A 226 9.39 -11.25 2.72
N GLY A 227 8.05 -11.39 2.64
CA GLY A 227 7.32 -11.21 1.40
C GLY A 227 7.43 -9.80 0.82
N VAL A 228 7.41 -8.76 1.69
CA VAL A 228 7.62 -7.38 1.24
C VAL A 228 9.06 -7.15 0.76
N LEU A 229 10.06 -7.77 1.40
CA LEU A 229 11.45 -7.71 0.94
C LEU A 229 11.68 -8.45 -0.38
N ASP A 230 11.04 -9.61 -0.59
CA ASP A 230 11.12 -10.35 -1.85
C ASP A 230 10.52 -9.56 -3.01
N PHE A 231 9.38 -8.90 -2.78
CA PHE A 231 8.81 -7.96 -3.74
C PHE A 231 9.77 -6.81 -4.08
N ALA A 232 10.38 -6.19 -3.06
CA ALA A 232 11.32 -5.09 -3.23
C ALA A 232 12.60 -5.52 -3.96
N LEU A 233 13.13 -6.71 -3.65
CA LEU A 233 14.28 -7.30 -4.34
C LEU A 233 13.98 -7.50 -5.82
N GLY A 234 12.78 -8.01 -6.16
CA GLY A 234 12.37 -8.16 -7.55
C GLY A 234 12.33 -6.84 -8.35
N LEU A 235 12.09 -5.71 -7.68
CA LEU A 235 12.21 -4.38 -8.31
C LEU A 235 13.67 -3.96 -8.48
N LEU A 236 14.55 -4.26 -7.50
CA LEU A 236 15.96 -3.87 -7.52
C LEU A 236 16.78 -4.65 -8.54
N ASP A 237 16.56 -5.97 -8.64
CA ASP A 237 17.31 -6.87 -9.53
C ASP A 237 16.66 -7.04 -10.91
N GLY A 238 15.47 -6.49 -11.10
CA GLY A 238 14.72 -6.55 -12.36
C GLY A 238 14.04 -7.89 -12.61
N SER A 239 14.02 -8.83 -11.64
CA SER A 239 13.34 -10.12 -11.80
C SER A 239 11.83 -10.02 -11.65
N GLY A 240 11.32 -9.01 -10.92
CA GLY A 240 9.90 -8.80 -10.63
C GLY A 240 9.18 -7.84 -11.56
N ALA A 241 9.92 -7.05 -12.37
CA ALA A 241 9.34 -6.02 -13.23
C ALA A 241 10.23 -5.76 -14.46
N SER A 242 9.60 -5.46 -15.59
CA SER A 242 10.33 -5.08 -16.80
C SER A 242 11.02 -3.70 -16.67
N PRO A 243 12.01 -3.38 -17.50
CA PRO A 243 12.59 -2.04 -17.55
C PRO A 243 11.56 -0.93 -17.78
N ALA A 244 10.53 -1.18 -18.57
CA ALA A 244 9.46 -0.22 -18.82
C ALA A 244 8.59 0.02 -17.57
N THR A 245 8.28 -1.03 -16.81
CA THR A 245 7.60 -0.92 -15.52
C THR A 245 8.46 -0.15 -14.51
N ILE A 246 9.77 -0.46 -14.42
CA ILE A 246 10.69 0.27 -13.52
C ILE A 246 10.74 1.76 -13.88
N ASP A 247 10.79 2.10 -15.16
CA ASP A 247 10.75 3.48 -15.63
C ASP A 247 9.42 4.17 -15.24
N ALA A 248 8.30 3.52 -15.47
CA ALA A 248 6.97 4.05 -15.15
C ALA A 248 6.77 4.35 -13.66
N ILE A 249 7.28 3.49 -12.75
CA ILE A 249 7.15 3.68 -11.30
C ILE A 249 8.15 4.70 -10.74
N ARG A 250 9.19 5.07 -11.49
CA ARG A 250 10.23 6.04 -11.10
C ARG A 250 9.99 7.43 -11.68
N THR A 251 9.32 7.52 -12.82
CA THR A 251 9.12 8.78 -13.54
C THR A 251 7.99 9.59 -12.94
N PRO A 252 8.25 10.79 -12.37
CA PRO A 252 7.21 11.68 -11.88
C PRO A 252 6.23 12.10 -12.98
N LEU A 253 4.95 11.99 -12.69
CA LEU A 253 3.84 12.39 -13.57
C LEU A 253 3.13 13.66 -13.09
N ARG A 254 3.20 13.89 -11.77
CA ARG A 254 2.66 15.08 -11.12
C ARG A 254 3.41 15.29 -9.80
N ASP A 255 4.04 16.43 -9.61
CA ASP A 255 4.88 16.70 -8.44
C ASP A 255 5.87 15.52 -8.20
N HIS A 256 5.74 14.84 -7.08
CA HIS A 256 6.48 13.63 -6.75
C HIS A 256 5.69 12.32 -6.98
N ARG A 257 4.49 12.39 -7.59
CA ARG A 257 3.66 11.20 -7.89
C ARG A 257 4.08 10.57 -9.20
N THR A 258 4.32 9.27 -9.17
CA THR A 258 4.62 8.43 -10.33
C THR A 258 3.45 7.48 -10.62
N CYS A 259 3.63 6.42 -11.38
CA CYS A 259 2.64 5.35 -11.45
C CYS A 259 2.56 4.61 -10.10
N GLY A 260 1.62 5.01 -9.26
CA GLY A 260 1.31 4.40 -7.97
C GLY A 260 2.20 4.81 -6.81
N TRP A 261 3.44 5.20 -7.04
CA TRP A 261 4.45 5.49 -6.03
C TRP A 261 4.65 6.98 -5.78
N GLU A 262 5.45 7.28 -4.77
CA GLU A 262 6.04 8.60 -4.56
C GLU A 262 7.54 8.51 -4.81
N SER A 263 8.09 9.46 -5.59
CA SER A 263 9.52 9.72 -5.65
C SER A 263 9.96 10.64 -4.51
N ARG A 264 11.24 10.63 -4.17
CA ARG A 264 11.81 11.46 -3.12
C ARG A 264 11.53 12.97 -3.33
N PHE A 265 11.24 13.66 -2.25
CA PHE A 265 11.16 15.13 -2.14
C PHE A 265 11.66 15.59 -0.75
N ASP A 266 11.87 16.87 -0.56
CA ASP A 266 12.40 17.41 0.72
C ASP A 266 11.38 17.21 1.87
N GLY A 267 11.86 16.67 2.98
CA GLY A 267 11.02 16.34 4.13
C GLY A 267 10.17 15.08 3.96
N TRP A 268 10.50 14.26 2.98
CA TRP A 268 9.79 13.02 2.68
C TRP A 268 9.91 11.98 3.80
N HIS A 269 8.91 11.12 3.89
CA HIS A 269 8.85 10.05 4.90
C HIS A 269 9.93 8.95 4.74
N GLY A 270 10.66 8.89 3.63
CA GLY A 270 11.79 7.97 3.42
C GLY A 270 13.10 8.45 4.03
N GLY A 271 13.16 9.73 4.42
CA GLY A 271 14.39 10.38 4.92
C GLY A 271 15.10 11.20 3.86
N ASP A 272 15.94 12.14 4.33
CA ASP A 272 16.65 13.08 3.45
C ASP A 272 17.91 12.44 2.83
N SER A 273 18.45 11.36 3.42
CA SER A 273 19.58 10.59 2.90
C SER A 273 19.24 9.72 1.68
N CYS A 274 17.96 9.56 1.33
CA CYS A 274 17.54 8.84 0.12
C CYS A 274 18.14 9.45 -1.15
N SER A 275 18.50 8.60 -2.13
CA SER A 275 18.90 9.10 -3.45
C SER A 275 17.71 9.70 -4.22
N PRO A 276 17.96 10.54 -5.22
CA PRO A 276 16.89 11.06 -6.09
C PRO A 276 16.09 9.97 -6.79
N ALA A 277 16.68 8.79 -7.00
CA ALA A 277 16.04 7.64 -7.63
C ALA A 277 15.21 6.78 -6.67
N THR A 278 15.06 7.20 -5.40
CA THR A 278 14.27 6.46 -4.42
C THR A 278 12.77 6.67 -4.66
N ILE A 279 12.03 5.57 -4.65
CA ILE A 279 10.57 5.57 -4.58
C ILE A 279 10.10 4.95 -3.26
N GLY A 280 8.89 5.27 -2.84
CA GLY A 280 8.32 4.65 -1.63
C GLY A 280 6.83 4.90 -1.52
N HIS A 281 6.23 4.22 -0.55
CA HIS A 281 4.84 4.42 -0.18
C HIS A 281 4.62 4.04 1.28
N THR A 282 3.57 4.58 1.89
CA THR A 282 3.22 4.30 3.28
C THR A 282 1.81 3.73 3.42
N GLY A 283 1.58 2.97 4.49
CA GLY A 283 0.28 2.44 4.86
C GLY A 283 -0.25 3.04 6.15
N PHE A 284 -1.55 3.22 6.24
CA PHE A 284 -2.22 3.83 7.39
C PHE A 284 -1.96 3.09 8.70
N THR A 285 -1.89 1.77 8.65
CA THR A 285 -1.61 0.88 9.79
C THR A 285 -0.21 1.03 10.40
N GLY A 286 0.65 1.82 9.76
CA GLY A 286 2.02 2.11 10.20
C GLY A 286 3.08 1.38 9.39
N THR A 287 2.73 0.92 8.22
CA THR A 287 3.63 0.25 7.28
C THR A 287 4.29 1.25 6.32
N GLY A 288 5.37 0.84 5.68
CA GLY A 288 6.08 1.61 4.67
C GLY A 288 7.09 0.75 3.91
N LEU A 289 7.30 1.08 2.66
CA LEU A 289 8.27 0.45 1.76
C LEU A 289 8.98 1.51 0.94
N TRP A 290 10.29 1.40 0.84
CA TRP A 290 11.17 2.29 0.07
C TRP A 290 12.17 1.49 -0.72
N VAL A 291 12.43 1.91 -1.96
CA VAL A 291 13.38 1.28 -2.89
C VAL A 291 14.30 2.35 -3.45
N ASP A 292 15.57 2.31 -3.09
CA ASP A 292 16.62 3.22 -3.54
C ASP A 292 17.42 2.54 -4.66
N PHE A 293 17.09 2.85 -5.89
CA PHE A 293 17.69 2.22 -7.06
C PHE A 293 19.16 2.58 -7.26
N ASP A 294 19.59 3.80 -6.89
CA ASP A 294 20.97 4.22 -7.04
C ASP A 294 21.90 3.49 -6.07
N ARG A 295 21.37 3.13 -4.89
CA ARG A 295 22.12 2.36 -3.87
C ARG A 295 21.94 0.86 -4.01
N GLY A 296 21.00 0.41 -4.84
CA GLY A 296 20.60 -0.99 -4.89
C GLY A 296 20.11 -1.48 -3.52
N LEU A 297 19.33 -0.67 -2.80
CA LEU A 297 18.89 -0.94 -1.44
C LEU A 297 17.39 -0.71 -1.30
N ALA A 298 16.71 -1.61 -0.57
CA ALA A 298 15.34 -1.39 -0.17
C ALA A 298 15.13 -1.69 1.31
N TRP A 299 14.16 -1.02 1.92
CA TRP A 299 13.77 -1.29 3.31
C TRP A 299 12.27 -1.16 3.49
N THR A 300 11.75 -1.96 4.42
CA THR A 300 10.36 -1.91 4.85
C THR A 300 10.28 -1.79 6.36
N LEU A 301 9.41 -0.89 6.83
CA LEU A 301 9.03 -0.77 8.23
C LEU A 301 7.58 -1.21 8.35
N LEU A 302 7.32 -2.29 9.08
CA LEU A 302 5.98 -2.79 9.36
C LEU A 302 5.68 -2.61 10.85
N THR A 303 4.59 -1.92 11.16
CA THR A 303 4.15 -1.72 12.55
C THR A 303 2.65 -1.96 12.66
N ASN A 304 2.18 -2.19 13.86
CA ASN A 304 0.76 -2.19 14.18
C ASN A 304 0.36 -0.96 15.01
N ARG A 305 0.81 0.22 14.58
CA ARG A 305 0.63 1.50 15.31
C ARG A 305 -0.81 1.83 15.65
N VAL A 306 -1.77 1.34 14.87
CA VAL A 306 -3.20 1.56 15.09
C VAL A 306 -3.78 0.67 16.18
N HIS A 307 -2.99 -0.27 16.73
CA HIS A 307 -3.41 -1.12 17.83
C HIS A 307 -3.07 -0.47 19.17
N PRO A 308 -3.97 -0.45 20.16
CA PRO A 308 -5.37 -0.85 20.04
C PRO A 308 -6.29 0.24 19.46
N THR A 309 -5.78 1.45 19.16
CA THR A 309 -6.60 2.55 18.60
C THR A 309 -5.79 3.44 17.67
N ARG A 310 -6.43 3.87 16.57
CA ARG A 310 -5.88 4.84 15.60
C ARG A 310 -5.76 6.26 16.13
N HIS A 311 -6.45 6.58 17.23
CA HIS A 311 -6.56 7.93 17.78
C HIS A 311 -5.39 8.33 18.69
N ARG A 312 -4.34 7.53 18.73
CA ARG A 312 -3.11 7.80 19.47
C ARG A 312 -2.09 8.52 18.59
N GLU A 313 -1.43 9.55 19.14
CA GLU A 313 -0.20 10.08 18.55
C GLU A 313 0.95 9.09 18.75
N THR A 314 1.52 8.63 17.66
CA THR A 314 2.56 7.60 17.67
C THR A 314 3.92 8.07 17.17
N GLY A 315 3.97 9.27 16.55
CA GLY A 315 5.19 9.78 15.90
C GLY A 315 5.59 8.96 14.65
N ILE A 316 4.62 8.34 13.97
CA ILE A 316 4.93 7.42 12.85
C ILE A 316 5.63 8.12 11.67
N ALA A 317 5.37 9.40 11.43
CA ALA A 317 6.02 10.13 10.34
C ALA A 317 7.53 10.30 10.61
N GLU A 318 7.87 10.73 11.82
CA GLU A 318 9.25 10.88 12.30
C GLU A 318 9.95 9.53 12.36
N LEU A 319 9.26 8.49 12.84
CA LEU A 319 9.79 7.13 12.91
C LEU A 319 10.19 6.62 11.52
N ARG A 320 9.34 6.78 10.51
CA ARG A 320 9.63 6.35 9.13
C ARG A 320 10.87 7.05 8.59
N ARG A 321 10.97 8.36 8.78
CA ARG A 321 12.12 9.16 8.35
C ARG A 321 13.39 8.71 9.06
N ALA A 322 13.39 8.64 10.39
CA ALA A 322 14.52 8.21 11.19
C ALA A 322 14.97 6.78 10.82
N THR A 323 14.02 5.89 10.52
CA THR A 323 14.33 4.51 10.08
C THR A 323 15.03 4.50 8.73
N GLY A 324 14.58 5.32 7.77
CA GLY A 324 15.24 5.44 6.46
C GLY A 324 16.68 5.96 6.58
N GLU A 325 16.88 7.03 7.36
CA GLU A 325 18.22 7.56 7.66
C GLU A 325 19.15 6.50 8.27
N SER A 326 18.63 5.77 9.27
CA SER A 326 19.41 4.77 9.98
C SER A 326 19.69 3.54 9.11
N ALA A 327 18.74 3.12 8.25
CA ALA A 327 18.92 2.00 7.32
C ALA A 327 20.02 2.30 6.30
N ILE A 328 20.00 3.48 5.69
CA ILE A 328 21.00 3.92 4.71
C ILE A 328 22.37 4.04 5.38
N ALA A 329 22.47 4.71 6.54
CA ALA A 329 23.73 4.88 7.26
C ALA A 329 24.35 3.53 7.68
N ALA A 330 23.54 2.64 8.24
CA ALA A 330 24.02 1.35 8.72
C ALA A 330 24.42 0.39 7.59
N TRP A 331 23.86 0.53 6.38
CA TRP A 331 24.20 -0.32 5.24
C TRP A 331 25.52 0.11 4.59
N ASN A 332 25.87 1.38 4.66
CA ASN A 332 27.11 1.94 4.11
C ASN A 332 28.33 1.77 5.05
N SER A 333 28.12 1.33 6.30
CA SER A 333 29.16 1.07 7.31
C SER A 333 29.58 -0.40 7.34
#